data_9c4f10035d20866f1243ba6b4050dbf8
#
_entry.id   9c4f10035d20866f1243ba6b4050dbf8
#
_cell.length_a   1.000
_cell.length_b   1.000
_cell.length_c   1.000
_cell.angle_alpha   90.00
_cell.angle_beta   90.00
_cell.angle_gamma   90.00
#
_symmetry.space_group_name_H-M   'P 1'
#
loop_
_entity.id
_entity.type
_entity.pdbx_description
1 polymer ?
#
loop_
_entity_poly.entity_id
_entity_poly.type
_entity_poly.pdbx_seq_one_letter_code
_entity_poly.pdbx_strand_id
1 'polypeptide(L)'
;MISQISIKTKVGWITAFEQKNKIIKVKFIKKKNSLISNNLKKFRSELNNFFAGKHKSINCRVLLRGNSKQIKVWKELKKIKFGKTKTYGEIAKKYKLSPRHVGKICSQNEILLIIPCHRV
;
A
#
# COMPACT_ATOMS: atom_id res chain seq x y z
N MET A 1 -3.76 -3.64 -19.78
CA MET A 1 -3.72 -5.03 -19.29
C MET A 1 -3.22 -5.04 -17.84
N ILE A 2 -3.83 -5.85 -16.99
CA ILE A 2 -3.44 -5.97 -15.58
C ILE A 2 -2.65 -7.25 -15.38
N SER A 3 -1.46 -7.13 -14.80
CA SER A 3 -0.63 -8.26 -14.41
C SER A 3 -0.71 -8.45 -12.91
N GLN A 4 -0.40 -9.65 -12.41
CA GLN A 4 -0.51 -9.92 -10.98
C GLN A 4 0.50 -10.97 -10.53
N ILE A 5 0.90 -10.87 -9.25
CA ILE A 5 1.74 -11.85 -8.59
C ILE A 5 1.13 -12.18 -7.23
N SER A 6 1.08 -13.47 -6.90
CA SER A 6 0.55 -13.96 -5.64
C SER A 6 1.69 -14.60 -4.83
N ILE A 7 1.84 -14.20 -3.58
CA ILE A 7 2.97 -14.58 -2.73
C ILE A 7 2.43 -15.13 -1.41
N LYS A 8 2.90 -16.32 -1.02
CA LYS A 8 2.59 -16.89 0.29
C LYS A 8 3.50 -16.27 1.35
N THR A 9 2.90 -15.74 2.41
CA THR A 9 3.63 -15.10 3.53
C THR A 9 3.22 -15.71 4.86
N LYS A 10 3.85 -15.25 5.94
CA LYS A 10 3.50 -15.66 7.31
C LYS A 10 2.03 -15.36 7.69
N VAL A 11 1.44 -14.36 7.06
CA VAL A 11 0.07 -13.93 7.33
C VAL A 11 -0.92 -14.37 6.25
N GLY A 12 -0.50 -15.28 5.36
CA GLY A 12 -1.32 -15.82 4.28
C GLY A 12 -0.89 -15.31 2.92
N TRP A 13 -1.78 -15.50 1.95
CA TRP A 13 -1.50 -15.11 0.56
C TRP A 13 -1.73 -13.61 0.36
N ILE A 14 -0.79 -12.97 -0.33
CA ILE A 14 -0.87 -11.56 -0.72
C ILE A 14 -0.69 -11.48 -2.23
N THR A 15 -1.61 -10.79 -2.89
CA THR A 15 -1.56 -10.61 -4.35
C THR A 15 -1.45 -9.12 -4.66
N ALA A 16 -0.45 -8.76 -5.48
CA ALA A 16 -0.29 -7.44 -6.02
C ALA A 16 -0.74 -7.41 -7.48
N PHE A 17 -1.47 -6.38 -7.85
CA PHE A 17 -1.96 -6.14 -9.20
C PHE A 17 -1.25 -4.94 -9.77
N GLU A 18 -0.86 -5.03 -11.04
CA GLU A 18 -0.06 -4.02 -11.70
C GLU A 18 -0.67 -3.62 -13.05
N GLN A 19 -0.57 -2.35 -13.37
CA GLN A 19 -0.92 -1.80 -14.68
C GLN A 19 0.12 -0.78 -15.08
N LYS A 20 0.64 -0.85 -16.31
CA LYS A 20 1.67 0.06 -16.83
C LYS A 20 2.89 0.17 -15.91
N ASN A 21 3.36 -0.96 -15.39
CA ASN A 21 4.52 -1.06 -14.49
C ASN A 21 4.36 -0.31 -13.17
N LYS A 22 3.13 -0.13 -12.69
CA LYS A 22 2.83 0.46 -11.38
C LYS A 22 1.83 -0.39 -10.64
N ILE A 23 2.07 -0.62 -9.34
CA ILE A 23 1.14 -1.34 -8.49
C ILE A 23 -0.12 -0.50 -8.32
N ILE A 24 -1.27 -1.09 -8.58
CA ILE A 24 -2.57 -0.42 -8.45
C ILE A 24 -3.41 -0.98 -7.31
N LYS A 25 -3.09 -2.18 -6.84
CA LYS A 25 -3.87 -2.85 -5.79
C LYS A 25 -3.05 -3.93 -5.13
N VAL A 26 -3.20 -4.10 -3.81
CA VAL A 26 -2.64 -5.21 -3.04
C VAL A 26 -3.75 -5.76 -2.16
N LYS A 27 -4.01 -7.06 -2.23
CA LYS A 27 -5.07 -7.72 -1.46
C LYS A 27 -4.58 -8.98 -0.78
N PHE A 28 -5.22 -9.36 0.32
CA PHE A 28 -4.96 -10.62 1.03
C PHE A 28 -5.79 -11.74 0.40
N ILE A 29 -5.45 -12.12 -0.83
CA ILE A 29 -6.11 -13.20 -1.56
C ILE A 29 -5.06 -14.01 -2.33
N LYS A 30 -5.44 -15.23 -2.75
CA LYS A 30 -4.63 -16.06 -3.63
C LYS A 30 -5.17 -15.99 -5.05
N LYS A 31 -4.29 -15.74 -6.02
CA LYS A 31 -4.62 -15.73 -7.44
C LYS A 31 -3.52 -16.46 -8.22
N LYS A 32 -3.80 -16.85 -9.45
CA LYS A 32 -2.76 -17.38 -10.35
C LYS A 32 -1.86 -16.22 -10.78
N ASN A 33 -0.56 -16.51 -10.87
CA ASN A 33 0.39 -15.53 -11.41
C ASN A 33 0.15 -15.34 -12.91
N SER A 34 0.26 -14.10 -13.37
CA SER A 34 0.31 -13.80 -14.79
C SER A 34 1.75 -13.51 -15.20
N LEU A 35 1.95 -12.92 -16.38
CA LEU A 35 3.28 -12.49 -16.79
C LEU A 35 3.83 -11.48 -15.78
N ILE A 36 5.00 -11.79 -15.20
CA ILE A 36 5.56 -11.02 -14.09
C ILE A 36 6.56 -9.99 -14.59
N SER A 37 6.28 -8.71 -14.38
CA SER A 37 7.17 -7.60 -14.71
C SER A 37 8.30 -7.47 -13.70
N ASN A 38 9.30 -6.64 -14.02
CA ASN A 38 10.38 -6.31 -13.08
C ASN A 38 9.85 -5.61 -11.83
N ASN A 39 8.82 -4.77 -11.95
CA ASN A 39 8.23 -4.11 -10.78
C ASN A 39 7.52 -5.11 -9.87
N LEU A 40 6.84 -6.13 -10.41
CA LEU A 40 6.24 -7.19 -9.60
C LEU A 40 7.30 -8.06 -8.93
N LYS A 41 8.42 -8.35 -9.62
CA LYS A 41 9.56 -9.05 -9.00
C LYS A 41 10.15 -8.23 -7.86
N LYS A 42 10.24 -6.91 -8.02
CA LYS A 42 10.69 -6.01 -6.96
C LYS A 42 9.74 -6.03 -5.78
N PHE A 43 8.42 -6.01 -6.03
CA PHE A 43 7.42 -6.13 -4.98
C PHE A 43 7.61 -7.41 -4.17
N ARG A 44 7.80 -8.54 -4.85
CA ARG A 44 8.02 -9.83 -4.19
C ARG A 44 9.26 -9.80 -3.30
N SER A 45 10.37 -9.28 -3.81
CA SER A 45 11.61 -9.16 -3.05
C SER A 45 11.45 -8.24 -1.84
N GLU A 46 10.83 -7.08 -2.02
CA GLU A 46 10.57 -6.11 -0.95
C GLU A 46 9.63 -6.68 0.10
N LEU A 47 8.61 -7.41 -0.32
CA LEU A 47 7.66 -8.05 0.59
C LEU A 47 8.35 -9.11 1.45
N ASN A 48 9.17 -9.96 0.84
CA ASN A 48 9.93 -10.99 1.55
C ASN A 48 10.91 -10.35 2.55
N ASN A 49 11.60 -9.29 2.17
CA ASN A 49 12.52 -8.58 3.05
C ASN A 49 11.78 -7.89 4.20
N PHE A 50 10.59 -7.36 3.95
CA PHE A 50 9.76 -6.76 4.98
C PHE A 50 9.35 -7.79 6.04
N PHE A 51 8.85 -8.97 5.63
CA PHE A 51 8.47 -10.03 6.56
C PHE A 51 9.67 -10.70 7.23
N ALA A 52 10.84 -10.65 6.62
CA ALA A 52 12.08 -11.14 7.23
C ALA A 52 12.71 -10.14 8.22
N GLY A 53 12.12 -8.96 8.37
CA GLY A 53 12.64 -7.92 9.25
C GLY A 53 13.84 -7.14 8.69
N LYS A 54 14.19 -7.38 7.43
CA LYS A 54 15.33 -6.70 6.79
C LYS A 54 15.00 -5.29 6.31
N HIS A 55 13.75 -5.06 5.90
CA HIS A 55 13.26 -3.75 5.47
C HIS A 55 12.06 -3.33 6.31
N LYS A 56 11.95 -2.04 6.57
CA LYS A 56 10.87 -1.45 7.38
C LYS A 56 9.70 -0.96 6.55
N SER A 57 9.85 -0.94 5.24
CA SER A 57 8.80 -0.54 4.30
C SER A 57 8.96 -1.30 2.99
N ILE A 58 7.93 -1.24 2.16
CA ILE A 58 7.91 -1.90 0.86
C ILE A 58 7.98 -0.81 -0.20
N ASN A 59 9.11 -0.74 -0.92
CA ASN A 59 9.35 0.29 -1.94
C ASN A 59 9.21 -0.30 -3.34
N CYS A 60 8.18 0.13 -4.06
CA CYS A 60 7.99 -0.17 -5.47
C CYS A 60 7.12 0.91 -6.10
N ARG A 61 7.05 0.92 -7.42
CA ARG A 61 6.23 1.91 -8.13
C ARG A 61 4.76 1.63 -7.88
N VAL A 62 4.02 2.66 -7.47
CA VAL A 62 2.57 2.58 -7.26
C VAL A 62 1.85 3.66 -8.04
N LEU A 63 0.62 3.38 -8.42
CA LEU A 63 -0.29 4.35 -8.99
C LEU A 63 -1.45 4.53 -8.03
N LEU A 64 -1.55 5.71 -7.44
CA LEU A 64 -2.64 6.06 -6.55
C LEU A 64 -3.82 6.54 -7.39
N ARG A 65 -4.94 5.84 -7.28
CA ARG A 65 -6.17 6.15 -8.03
C ARG A 65 -7.23 6.65 -7.06
N GLY A 66 -7.56 7.94 -7.19
CA GLY A 66 -8.56 8.57 -6.35
C GLY A 66 -8.64 10.06 -6.61
N ASN A 67 -9.47 10.75 -5.85
CA ASN A 67 -9.57 12.21 -5.92
C ASN A 67 -8.37 12.86 -5.23
N SER A 68 -8.26 14.19 -5.32
CA SER A 68 -7.11 14.91 -4.76
C SER A 68 -6.99 14.76 -3.24
N LYS A 69 -8.11 14.71 -2.52
CA LYS A 69 -8.10 14.54 -1.05
C LYS A 69 -7.59 13.16 -0.66
N GLN A 70 -8.07 12.11 -1.34
CA GLN A 70 -7.62 10.74 -1.11
C GLN A 70 -6.12 10.61 -1.36
N ILE A 71 -5.64 11.11 -2.49
CA ILE A 71 -4.23 11.02 -2.85
C ILE A 71 -3.35 11.74 -1.83
N LYS A 72 -3.75 12.93 -1.37
CA LYS A 72 -3.01 13.69 -0.35
C LYS A 72 -2.88 12.90 0.95
N VAL A 73 -3.97 12.29 1.41
CA VAL A 73 -3.97 11.50 2.65
C VAL A 73 -3.11 10.26 2.48
N TRP A 74 -3.26 9.52 1.39
CA TRP A 74 -2.46 8.31 1.14
C TRP A 74 -0.97 8.62 1.05
N LYS A 75 -0.58 9.72 0.42
CA LYS A 75 0.82 10.16 0.39
C LYS A 75 1.34 10.51 1.78
N GLU A 76 0.50 11.10 2.63
CA GLU A 76 0.87 11.39 4.01
C GLU A 76 1.08 10.10 4.81
N LEU A 77 0.25 9.09 4.59
CA LEU A 77 0.41 7.77 5.22
C LEU A 77 1.76 7.14 4.84
N LYS A 78 2.20 7.26 3.60
CA LYS A 78 3.49 6.73 3.17
C LYS A 78 4.68 7.38 3.89
N LYS A 79 4.52 8.57 4.41
CA LYS A 79 5.57 9.27 5.16
C LYS A 79 5.69 8.80 6.60
N ILE A 80 4.72 8.05 7.13
CA ILE A 80 4.77 7.55 8.50
C ILE A 80 5.82 6.46 8.58
N LYS A 81 6.88 6.71 9.36
CA LYS A 81 7.99 5.77 9.50
C LYS A 81 7.60 4.56 10.35
N PHE A 82 8.26 3.45 10.11
CA PHE A 82 8.10 2.24 10.91
C PHE A 82 8.27 2.55 12.41
N GLY A 83 7.36 2.04 13.22
CA GLY A 83 7.37 2.30 14.65
C GLY A 83 6.78 3.64 15.07
N LYS A 84 6.36 4.46 14.11
CA LYS A 84 5.69 5.74 14.37
C LYS A 84 4.21 5.62 13.99
N THR A 85 3.39 6.48 14.58
CA THR A 85 1.96 6.55 14.27
C THR A 85 1.53 8.00 14.15
N LYS A 86 0.41 8.21 13.47
CA LYS A 86 -0.30 9.51 13.44
C LYS A 86 -1.77 9.26 13.69
N THR A 87 -2.44 10.22 14.30
CA THR A 87 -3.89 10.15 14.50
C THR A 87 -4.62 10.69 13.27
N TYR A 88 -5.87 10.28 13.11
CA TYR A 88 -6.73 10.86 12.07
C TYR A 88 -6.84 12.38 12.23
N GLY A 89 -6.88 12.85 13.49
CA GLY A 89 -6.97 14.29 13.79
C GLY A 89 -5.75 15.08 13.31
N GLU A 90 -4.54 14.52 13.49
CA GLU A 90 -3.32 15.16 13.03
C GLU A 90 -3.29 15.31 11.50
N ILE A 91 -3.68 14.26 10.78
CA ILE A 91 -3.74 14.28 9.32
C ILE A 91 -4.84 15.22 8.85
N ALA A 92 -6.00 15.16 9.50
CA ALA A 92 -7.14 16.02 9.17
C ALA A 92 -6.80 17.50 9.31
N LYS A 93 -6.10 17.87 10.39
CA LYS A 93 -5.69 19.25 10.63
C LYS A 93 -4.78 19.77 9.51
N LYS A 94 -3.82 18.93 9.07
CA LYS A 94 -2.88 19.32 8.01
C LYS A 94 -3.57 19.62 6.68
N TYR A 95 -4.60 18.84 6.33
CA TYR A 95 -5.29 18.97 5.04
C TYR A 95 -6.68 19.60 5.12
N LYS A 96 -7.03 20.19 6.27
CA LYS A 96 -8.32 20.86 6.52
C LYS A 96 -9.50 19.92 6.24
N LEU A 97 -9.41 18.70 6.74
CA LEU A 97 -10.45 17.68 6.66
C LEU A 97 -10.95 17.35 8.07
N SER A 98 -12.08 16.63 8.16
CA SER A 98 -12.51 16.10 9.45
C SER A 98 -11.78 14.77 9.74
N PRO A 99 -11.57 14.40 11.02
CA PRO A 99 -11.00 13.09 11.34
C PRO A 99 -11.81 11.93 10.76
N ARG A 100 -13.15 12.04 10.76
CA ARG A 100 -14.04 11.03 10.16
C ARG A 100 -13.76 10.86 8.67
N HIS A 101 -13.55 11.95 7.94
CA HIS A 101 -13.25 11.92 6.52
C HIS A 101 -11.89 11.24 6.26
N VAL A 102 -10.88 11.57 7.07
CA VAL A 102 -9.57 10.90 6.98
C VAL A 102 -9.71 9.40 7.23
N GLY A 103 -10.47 8.99 8.25
CA GLY A 103 -10.72 7.58 8.53
C GLY A 103 -11.39 6.87 7.36
N LYS A 104 -12.37 7.51 6.72
CA LYS A 104 -13.02 6.96 5.52
C LYS A 104 -12.02 6.79 4.37
N ILE A 105 -11.18 7.79 4.13
CA ILE A 105 -10.14 7.72 3.09
C ILE A 105 -9.17 6.58 3.37
N CYS A 106 -8.75 6.40 4.62
CA CYS A 106 -7.89 5.27 5.01
C CYS A 106 -8.55 3.93 4.69
N SER A 107 -9.85 3.78 4.94
CA SER A 107 -10.58 2.54 4.65
C SER A 107 -10.71 2.27 3.16
N GLN A 108 -10.54 3.28 2.31
CA GLN A 108 -10.61 3.16 0.85
C GLN A 108 -9.26 2.83 0.21
N ASN A 109 -8.20 2.66 1.02
CA ASN A 109 -6.89 2.28 0.51
C ASN A 109 -6.93 0.89 -0.13
N GLU A 110 -6.56 0.80 -1.40
CA GLU A 110 -6.49 -0.46 -2.14
C GLU A 110 -5.06 -1.01 -2.23
N ILE A 111 -4.05 -0.24 -1.82
CA ILE A 111 -2.65 -0.63 -1.91
C ILE A 111 -2.12 -0.93 -0.50
N LEU A 112 -2.58 -2.05 0.05
CA LEU A 112 -2.25 -2.46 1.40
C LEU A 112 -0.75 -2.67 1.58
N LEU A 113 -0.24 -2.48 2.78
CA LEU A 113 1.16 -2.62 3.17
C LEU A 113 2.09 -1.56 2.58
N ILE A 114 1.98 -1.22 1.30
CA ILE A 114 2.77 -0.15 0.69
C ILE A 114 2.29 1.21 1.19
N ILE A 115 0.97 1.39 1.27
CA ILE A 115 0.35 2.55 1.93
C ILE A 115 -0.03 2.10 3.34
N PRO A 116 0.71 2.52 4.39
CA PRO A 116 0.58 1.90 5.72
C PRO A 116 -0.59 2.47 6.53
N CYS A 117 -1.83 2.17 6.16
CA CYS A 117 -3.01 2.57 6.94
C CYS A 117 -2.97 2.04 8.37
N HIS A 118 -2.27 0.94 8.61
CA HIS A 118 -2.10 0.34 9.95
C HIS A 118 -1.26 1.21 10.90
N ARG A 119 -0.65 2.30 10.42
CA ARG A 119 0.14 3.22 11.24
C ARG A 119 -0.66 4.47 11.67
N VAL A 120 -1.97 4.43 11.53
CA VAL A 120 -2.85 5.53 11.92
C VAL A 120 -3.63 5.19 13.17
#